data_7fa23dab8a9d55ccc2fa69267ce1f7f6
#
_entry.id   7fa23dab8a9d55ccc2fa69267ce1f7f6
#
_cell.length_a   1.000
_cell.length_b   1.000
_cell.length_c   1.000
_cell.angle_alpha   90.00
_cell.angle_beta   90.00
_cell.angle_gamma   90.00
#
_symmetry.space_group_name_H-M   'P 1'
#
loop_
_entity.id
_entity.type
_entity.pdbx_description
1 polymer ?
#
loop_
_entity_poly.entity_id
_entity_poly.type
_entity_poly.pdbx_seq_one_letter_code
_entity_poly.pdbx_strand_id
1 'polypeptide(L)'
;MRASILSLTGVALLAAGCAVGRGVEVSSEPAGVRASGAQGVELRGDFRGPLGLQLYSLRRELAADVPGTLQRVYALGFREVELAGTYGLSPQQFRQELDRAGLRATSMHESYERFRDDLAGVLADARTLGVRYVGTAWIPHPAPAPLTVEQARQAAADFNRWGRAAREQGLQFFYHIHGYEFFPGTGGVLPMDVLMQETDPEAVKFEIDVFWAAWPGQDPAALIRKYPGRWVLMHIKDMKKGIPTGDHSGTAPPDETEVPVGTGQIDYRAVLRAARDVGLDRYYIEDETSDPFPSIAQSIQFLQTVRF
;
A
#
# COMPACT_ATOMS: atom_id res chain seq x y z
N MET A 1 41.99 41.73 -34.69
CA MET A 1 41.88 43.11 -35.20
C MET A 1 40.50 43.63 -34.81
N ARG A 2 40.52 44.71 -34.02
CA ARG A 2 39.51 45.78 -33.84
C ARG A 2 38.06 45.35 -33.56
N ALA A 3 37.47 45.44 -32.41
CA ALA A 3 37.27 46.64 -31.52
C ALA A 3 36.26 47.69 -32.16
N SER A 4 35.16 47.89 -31.50
CA SER A 4 34.53 49.19 -31.11
C SER A 4 33.05 48.96 -30.86
N ILE A 5 32.46 49.11 -29.66
CA ILE A 5 32.25 50.24 -28.72
C ILE A 5 31.18 51.23 -29.18
N LEU A 6 30.29 51.51 -28.20
CA LEU A 6 29.41 52.67 -27.97
C LEU A 6 28.01 52.65 -28.65
N SER A 7 26.93 53.17 -28.08
CA SER A 7 26.70 54.01 -26.90
C SER A 7 25.21 54.11 -26.60
N LEU A 8 24.88 54.20 -25.33
CA LEU A 8 23.86 54.91 -24.61
C LEU A 8 22.99 55.96 -25.37
N THR A 9 21.71 55.95 -25.01
CA THR A 9 20.83 57.04 -24.52
C THR A 9 19.42 56.50 -24.53
N GLY A 10 18.59 56.58 -23.59
CA GLY A 10 18.30 57.45 -22.49
C GLY A 10 16.89 58.06 -22.61
N VAL A 11 16.06 58.02 -21.52
CA VAL A 11 14.87 58.89 -21.25
C VAL A 11 13.55 58.45 -21.94
N ALA A 12 12.40 58.40 -21.33
CA ALA A 12 11.80 58.79 -20.06
C ALA A 12 10.38 58.22 -19.91
N LEU A 13 9.91 58.24 -18.69
CA LEU A 13 8.56 58.01 -18.17
C LEU A 13 7.40 58.47 -19.03
N LEU A 14 6.31 57.68 -18.99
CA LEU A 14 4.96 58.20 -18.73
C LEU A 14 4.07 57.09 -18.14
N ALA A 15 3.51 57.40 -17.00
CA ALA A 15 2.55 56.61 -16.26
C ALA A 15 1.11 56.95 -16.72
N ALA A 16 0.27 55.93 -16.81
CA ALA A 16 -1.18 55.94 -16.63
C ALA A 16 -1.64 54.49 -16.81
N GLY A 17 -2.20 53.78 -15.87
CA GLY A 17 -3.41 54.05 -15.18
C GLY A 17 -4.35 52.87 -15.35
N CYS A 18 -4.56 52.08 -14.27
CA CYS A 18 -5.73 51.27 -13.92
C CYS A 18 -6.38 50.34 -14.96
N ALA A 19 -6.24 49.00 -14.75
CA ALA A 19 -7.42 48.14 -14.74
C ALA A 19 -7.12 46.93 -13.87
N VAL A 20 -7.80 46.87 -12.73
CA VAL A 20 -7.81 45.73 -11.80
C VAL A 20 -8.61 44.61 -12.46
N GLY A 21 -7.92 43.66 -13.06
CA GLY A 21 -8.48 42.35 -13.40
C GLY A 21 -8.37 41.43 -12.17
N ARG A 22 -9.48 41.19 -11.48
CA ARG A 22 -9.58 40.17 -10.46
C ARG A 22 -9.31 38.81 -11.12
N GLY A 23 -8.12 38.25 -10.91
CA GLY A 23 -7.84 36.86 -11.16
C GLY A 23 -8.68 36.02 -10.18
N VAL A 24 -9.57 35.22 -10.73
CA VAL A 24 -10.24 34.17 -9.99
C VAL A 24 -9.18 33.11 -9.74
N GLU A 25 -8.63 33.08 -8.53
CA GLU A 25 -7.90 31.92 -8.04
C GLU A 25 -8.89 30.78 -7.93
N VAL A 26 -8.80 29.81 -8.84
CA VAL A 26 -9.47 28.53 -8.71
C VAL A 26 -8.67 27.72 -7.70
N SER A 27 -9.01 27.85 -6.42
CA SER A 27 -8.56 26.93 -5.38
C SER A 27 -9.27 25.59 -5.57
N SER A 28 -8.64 24.66 -6.25
CA SER A 28 -9.09 23.28 -6.34
C SER A 28 -8.54 22.46 -5.14
N GLU A 29 -8.90 22.85 -3.92
CA GLU A 29 -8.79 21.93 -2.79
C GLU A 29 -10.06 21.07 -2.75
N PRO A 30 -9.96 19.71 -2.72
CA PRO A 30 -11.12 18.88 -2.49
C PRO A 30 -11.67 19.18 -1.09
N ALA A 31 -12.89 19.70 -1.03
CA ALA A 31 -13.58 20.01 0.20
C ALA A 31 -13.74 18.73 1.03
N GLY A 32 -13.10 18.66 2.22
CA GLY A 32 -13.50 17.70 3.25
C GLY A 32 -12.44 16.94 4.00
N VAL A 33 -11.17 16.93 3.62
CA VAL A 33 -10.13 16.25 4.41
C VAL A 33 -9.42 17.28 5.29
N ARG A 34 -9.86 17.43 6.53
CA ARG A 34 -9.10 18.19 7.54
C ARG A 34 -8.07 17.27 8.17
N ALA A 35 -6.80 17.44 7.84
CA ALA A 35 -5.71 16.88 8.61
C ALA A 35 -5.72 17.54 10.00
N SER A 36 -6.00 16.76 11.04
CA SER A 36 -5.79 17.24 12.41
C SER A 36 -4.34 16.97 12.79
N GLY A 37 -3.53 17.98 13.01
CA GLY A 37 -2.17 17.99 13.56
C GLY A 37 -1.46 16.63 13.71
N ALA A 38 -0.83 16.32 14.83
CA ALA A 38 -0.02 15.11 15.07
C ALA A 38 -0.77 13.74 15.06
N GLN A 39 -2.10 13.71 14.92
CA GLN A 39 -2.91 12.50 15.20
C GLN A 39 -3.30 11.63 13.99
N GLY A 40 -2.93 12.02 12.76
CA GLY A 40 -3.29 11.25 11.55
C GLY A 40 -4.75 11.45 11.10
N VAL A 41 -5.26 10.51 10.27
CA VAL A 41 -6.65 10.53 9.78
C VAL A 41 -7.63 10.45 10.93
N GLU A 42 -8.55 11.43 11.06
CA GLU A 42 -9.56 11.44 12.11
C GLU A 42 -10.67 10.42 11.82
N LEU A 43 -10.78 9.37 12.64
CA LEU A 43 -11.76 8.30 12.52
C LEU A 43 -12.92 8.49 13.49
N ARG A 44 -14.13 8.74 12.96
CA ARG A 44 -15.35 9.01 13.74
C ARG A 44 -16.35 7.86 13.73
N GLY A 45 -16.13 6.87 12.85
CA GLY A 45 -16.94 5.66 12.70
C GLY A 45 -16.62 4.59 13.74
N ASP A 46 -16.86 3.33 13.41
CA ASP A 46 -16.49 2.17 14.23
C ASP A 46 -15.08 1.66 13.88
N PHE A 47 -14.56 2.00 12.72
CA PHE A 47 -13.17 1.76 12.34
C PHE A 47 -12.22 2.62 13.17
N ARG A 48 -11.18 2.01 13.73
CA ARG A 48 -10.24 2.68 14.64
C ARG A 48 -8.80 2.76 14.12
N GLY A 49 -8.50 2.11 12.99
CA GLY A 49 -7.14 2.08 12.45
C GLY A 49 -6.17 1.28 13.32
N PRO A 50 -4.85 1.60 13.29
CA PRO A 50 -4.22 2.70 12.54
C PRO A 50 -4.33 2.54 11.04
N LEU A 51 -4.48 3.66 10.32
CA LEU A 51 -4.63 3.70 8.86
C LEU A 51 -3.38 4.31 8.22
N GLY A 52 -2.73 3.54 7.38
CA GLY A 52 -1.62 3.96 6.52
C GLY A 52 -1.98 3.94 5.04
N LEU A 53 -1.00 4.27 4.23
CA LEU A 53 -1.05 4.18 2.77
C LEU A 53 0.04 3.25 2.28
N GLN A 54 -0.33 2.28 1.40
CA GLN A 54 0.65 1.53 0.62
C GLN A 54 1.18 2.41 -0.51
N LEU A 55 2.49 2.67 -0.52
CA LEU A 55 3.10 3.62 -1.45
C LEU A 55 3.16 3.13 -2.91
N TYR A 56 2.88 1.85 -3.17
CA TYR A 56 2.70 1.36 -4.53
C TYR A 56 1.57 2.10 -5.27
N SER A 57 0.56 2.57 -4.54
CA SER A 57 -0.51 3.44 -5.04
C SER A 57 0.02 4.66 -5.78
N LEU A 58 1.15 5.20 -5.34
CA LEU A 58 1.74 6.42 -5.85
C LEU A 58 3.10 6.18 -6.54
N ARG A 59 3.31 4.96 -7.06
CA ARG A 59 4.60 4.55 -7.66
C ARG A 59 5.07 5.43 -8.82
N ARG A 60 4.12 6.01 -9.59
CA ARG A 60 4.42 6.91 -10.71
C ARG A 60 4.84 8.29 -10.21
N GLU A 61 4.13 8.83 -9.27
CA GLU A 61 4.38 10.12 -8.64
C GLU A 61 5.69 10.09 -7.85
N LEU A 62 5.93 9.03 -7.09
CA LEU A 62 7.18 8.83 -6.33
C LEU A 62 8.39 8.66 -7.25
N ALA A 63 8.22 8.00 -8.40
CA ALA A 63 9.30 7.91 -9.39
C ALA A 63 9.67 9.27 -9.99
N ALA A 64 8.72 10.20 -10.04
CA ALA A 64 8.93 11.56 -10.56
C ALA A 64 9.42 12.54 -9.48
N ASP A 65 8.84 12.51 -8.28
CA ASP A 65 9.11 13.45 -7.18
C ASP A 65 8.81 12.81 -5.82
N VAL A 66 9.84 12.25 -5.18
CA VAL A 66 9.70 11.63 -3.85
C VAL A 66 9.29 12.67 -2.80
N PRO A 67 9.99 13.81 -2.60
CA PRO A 67 9.66 14.76 -1.54
C PRO A 67 8.25 15.34 -1.68
N GLY A 68 7.89 15.81 -2.87
CA GLY A 68 6.57 16.41 -3.11
C GLY A 68 5.44 15.41 -2.95
N THR A 69 5.62 14.17 -3.40
CA THR A 69 4.62 13.12 -3.24
C THR A 69 4.41 12.77 -1.77
N LEU A 70 5.48 12.60 -0.99
CA LEU A 70 5.36 12.32 0.45
C LEU A 70 4.69 13.45 1.22
N GLN A 71 4.93 14.72 0.85
CA GLN A 71 4.20 15.86 1.43
C GLN A 71 2.69 15.79 1.13
N ARG A 72 2.31 15.38 -0.10
CA ARG A 72 0.89 15.18 -0.46
C ARG A 72 0.27 14.04 0.36
N VAL A 73 1.00 12.94 0.59
CA VAL A 73 0.56 11.84 1.47
C VAL A 73 0.29 12.35 2.89
N TYR A 74 1.21 13.15 3.43
CA TYR A 74 1.00 13.79 4.74
C TYR A 74 -0.21 14.72 4.75
N ALA A 75 -0.42 15.51 3.69
CA ALA A 75 -1.56 16.43 3.56
C ALA A 75 -2.91 15.70 3.48
N LEU A 76 -2.97 14.47 2.95
CA LEU A 76 -4.14 13.59 3.02
C LEU A 76 -4.48 13.12 4.46
N GLY A 77 -3.58 13.36 5.41
CA GLY A 77 -3.77 12.99 6.81
C GLY A 77 -3.02 11.74 7.24
N PHE A 78 -2.35 11.03 6.35
CA PHE A 78 -1.55 9.87 6.75
C PHE A 78 -0.36 10.27 7.62
N ARG A 79 0.01 9.36 8.51
CA ARG A 79 1.23 9.42 9.33
C ARG A 79 2.05 8.15 9.23
N GLU A 80 1.44 7.10 8.75
CA GLU A 80 2.05 5.79 8.52
C GLU A 80 1.95 5.40 7.06
N VAL A 81 2.99 4.75 6.56
CA VAL A 81 3.05 4.23 5.20
C VAL A 81 3.64 2.82 5.20
N GLU A 82 3.23 2.05 4.21
CA GLU A 82 3.89 0.83 3.81
C GLU A 82 4.69 1.07 2.54
N LEU A 83 5.91 0.55 2.51
CA LEU A 83 6.85 0.80 1.43
C LEU A 83 6.80 -0.31 0.37
N ALA A 84 6.82 0.11 -0.89
CA ALA A 84 6.96 -0.76 -2.07
C ALA A 84 8.28 -0.51 -2.82
N GLY A 85 9.29 -0.04 -2.10
CA GLY A 85 10.61 0.32 -2.62
C GLY A 85 11.07 1.70 -2.15
N THR A 86 12.25 2.12 -2.61
CA THR A 86 12.87 3.39 -2.22
C THR A 86 13.06 4.35 -3.40
N TYR A 87 12.55 4.03 -4.56
CA TYR A 87 12.50 4.90 -5.75
C TYR A 87 13.88 5.46 -6.14
N GLY A 88 14.92 4.61 -6.11
CA GLY A 88 16.30 4.97 -6.46
C GLY A 88 17.11 5.63 -5.34
N LEU A 89 16.53 5.89 -4.17
CA LEU A 89 17.24 6.37 -3.00
C LEU A 89 17.81 5.20 -2.18
N SER A 90 18.89 5.46 -1.42
CA SER A 90 19.28 4.50 -0.40
C SER A 90 18.25 4.45 0.73
N PRO A 91 18.20 3.35 1.53
CA PRO A 91 17.31 3.27 2.68
C PRO A 91 17.44 4.46 3.65
N GLN A 92 18.66 4.92 3.88
CA GLN A 92 18.94 6.09 4.73
C GLN A 92 18.38 7.39 4.14
N GLN A 93 18.53 7.59 2.83
CA GLN A 93 17.99 8.77 2.15
C GLN A 93 16.46 8.74 2.15
N PHE A 94 15.86 7.59 1.85
CA PHE A 94 14.40 7.48 1.84
C PHE A 94 13.81 7.68 3.24
N ARG A 95 14.46 7.15 4.29
CA ARG A 95 14.09 7.43 5.68
C ARG A 95 14.12 8.91 6.01
N GLN A 96 15.17 9.64 5.55
CA GLN A 96 15.24 11.09 5.74
C GLN A 96 14.10 11.84 5.05
N GLU A 97 13.69 11.41 3.84
CA GLU A 97 12.55 12.02 3.16
C GLU A 97 11.22 11.75 3.89
N LEU A 98 11.02 10.56 4.42
CA LEU A 98 9.88 10.25 5.28
C LEU A 98 9.86 11.13 6.53
N ASP A 99 10.99 11.25 7.22
CA ASP A 99 11.11 12.08 8.43
C ASP A 99 10.84 13.57 8.14
N ARG A 100 11.34 14.10 7.00
CA ARG A 100 11.06 15.48 6.55
C ARG A 100 9.58 15.69 6.25
N ALA A 101 8.92 14.70 5.67
CA ALA A 101 7.49 14.76 5.38
C ALA A 101 6.61 14.54 6.63
N GLY A 102 7.18 14.13 7.77
CA GLY A 102 6.42 13.78 8.97
C GLY A 102 5.71 12.43 8.87
N LEU A 103 6.22 11.53 8.04
CA LEU A 103 5.71 10.18 7.83
C LEU A 103 6.61 9.14 8.50
N ARG A 104 6.03 7.99 8.84
CA ARG A 104 6.73 6.84 9.39
C ARG A 104 6.44 5.59 8.56
N ALA A 105 7.47 4.91 8.09
CA ALA A 105 7.31 3.57 7.56
C ALA A 105 7.04 2.59 8.69
N THR A 106 6.03 1.74 8.54
CA THR A 106 5.64 0.73 9.53
C THR A 106 5.76 -0.68 8.97
N SER A 107 5.74 -0.81 7.65
CA SER A 107 5.87 -2.05 6.90
C SER A 107 6.62 -1.80 5.59
N MET A 108 7.22 -2.84 5.02
CA MET A 108 7.81 -2.82 3.69
C MET A 108 7.70 -4.16 2.97
N HIS A 109 7.50 -4.08 1.66
CA HIS A 109 7.61 -5.19 0.74
C HIS A 109 9.00 -5.23 0.11
N GLU A 110 9.52 -6.45 -0.05
CA GLU A 110 10.75 -6.71 -0.79
C GLU A 110 10.55 -7.96 -1.66
N SER A 111 11.34 -8.11 -2.71
CA SER A 111 11.23 -9.23 -3.62
C SER A 111 11.61 -10.56 -2.97
N TYR A 112 10.98 -11.65 -3.39
CA TYR A 112 11.29 -13.00 -2.95
C TYR A 112 12.77 -13.34 -3.23
N GLU A 113 13.26 -12.95 -4.41
CA GLU A 113 14.64 -13.16 -4.84
C GLU A 113 15.61 -12.48 -3.90
N ARG A 114 15.36 -11.25 -3.49
CA ARG A 114 16.24 -10.54 -2.58
C ARG A 114 16.24 -11.16 -1.18
N PHE A 115 15.09 -11.60 -0.68
CA PHE A 115 15.02 -12.38 0.57
C PHE A 115 15.84 -13.68 0.48
N ARG A 116 15.80 -14.35 -0.66
CA ARG A 116 16.54 -15.60 -0.90
C ARG A 116 18.04 -15.37 -0.96
N ASP A 117 18.46 -14.32 -1.67
CA ASP A 117 19.86 -14.10 -2.07
C ASP A 117 20.62 -13.17 -1.10
N ASP A 118 19.93 -12.23 -0.41
CA ASP A 118 20.51 -11.24 0.49
C ASP A 118 19.61 -10.95 1.72
N LEU A 119 19.23 -11.97 2.45
CA LEU A 119 18.38 -11.81 3.66
C LEU A 119 18.96 -10.80 4.66
N ALA A 120 20.28 -10.83 4.86
CA ALA A 120 20.94 -9.93 5.82
C ALA A 120 20.81 -8.45 5.40
N GLY A 121 20.95 -8.17 4.11
CA GLY A 121 20.77 -6.82 3.55
C GLY A 121 19.32 -6.35 3.67
N VAL A 122 18.33 -7.22 3.37
CA VAL A 122 16.90 -6.89 3.54
C VAL A 122 16.59 -6.50 4.99
N LEU A 123 17.05 -7.29 5.95
CA LEU A 123 16.81 -7.02 7.38
C LEU A 123 17.53 -5.76 7.87
N ALA A 124 18.74 -5.46 7.34
CA ALA A 124 19.46 -4.23 7.63
C ALA A 124 18.73 -2.99 7.09
N ASP A 125 18.20 -3.07 5.87
CA ASP A 125 17.39 -2.01 5.26
C ASP A 125 16.10 -1.78 6.02
N ALA A 126 15.38 -2.85 6.40
CA ALA A 126 14.17 -2.77 7.22
C ALA A 126 14.42 -2.03 8.56
N ARG A 127 15.54 -2.32 9.22
CA ARG A 127 15.92 -1.62 10.44
C ARG A 127 16.29 -0.15 10.19
N THR A 128 16.98 0.14 9.10
CA THR A 128 17.33 1.51 8.71
C THR A 128 16.09 2.34 8.42
N LEU A 129 15.12 1.77 7.71
CA LEU A 129 13.83 2.39 7.40
C LEU A 129 12.94 2.49 8.65
N GLY A 130 13.21 1.69 9.69
CA GLY A 130 12.52 1.72 10.97
C GLY A 130 11.16 1.02 10.93
N VAL A 131 10.95 0.10 9.99
CA VAL A 131 9.72 -0.69 9.91
C VAL A 131 9.67 -1.76 10.98
N ARG A 132 8.46 -2.17 11.34
CA ARG A 132 8.20 -3.33 12.20
C ARG A 132 7.99 -4.60 11.38
N TYR A 133 7.33 -4.45 10.23
CA TYR A 133 6.95 -5.54 9.36
C TYR A 133 7.79 -5.52 8.08
N VAL A 134 8.31 -6.67 7.69
CA VAL A 134 9.07 -6.84 6.45
C VAL A 134 8.59 -8.11 5.75
N GLY A 135 8.19 -8.00 4.50
CA GLY A 135 7.55 -9.11 3.82
C GLY A 135 7.74 -9.12 2.31
N THR A 136 7.21 -10.13 1.69
CA THR A 136 7.16 -10.25 0.23
C THR A 136 5.73 -10.41 -0.26
N ALA A 137 5.47 -9.86 -1.43
CA ALA A 137 4.15 -9.84 -2.04
C ALA A 137 4.02 -10.84 -3.21
N TRP A 138 5.07 -11.54 -3.55
CA TRP A 138 5.06 -12.44 -4.71
C TRP A 138 5.89 -13.70 -4.46
N ILE A 139 5.28 -14.88 -4.68
CA ILE A 139 6.00 -16.14 -4.76
C ILE A 139 6.29 -16.41 -6.24
N PRO A 140 7.56 -16.60 -6.64
CA PRO A 140 7.89 -16.86 -8.04
C PRO A 140 7.19 -18.12 -8.57
N HIS A 141 6.39 -17.96 -9.62
CA HIS A 141 5.73 -19.03 -10.34
C HIS A 141 5.49 -18.61 -11.80
N PRO A 142 5.33 -19.55 -12.76
CA PRO A 142 5.06 -19.21 -14.14
C PRO A 142 3.64 -18.61 -14.31
N ALA A 143 3.51 -17.30 -14.43
CA ALA A 143 2.22 -16.68 -14.75
C ALA A 143 1.85 -16.96 -16.24
N PRO A 144 0.56 -17.19 -16.57
CA PRO A 144 -0.63 -17.13 -15.70
C PRO A 144 -0.94 -18.44 -14.95
N ALA A 145 -0.04 -19.44 -14.97
CA ALA A 145 -0.28 -20.70 -14.28
C ALA A 145 -0.44 -20.45 -12.76
N PRO A 146 -1.35 -21.17 -12.08
CA PRO A 146 -1.54 -21.04 -10.64
C PRO A 146 -0.31 -21.53 -9.86
N LEU A 147 -0.15 -21.04 -8.63
CA LEU A 147 0.83 -21.52 -7.70
C LEU A 147 0.56 -23.00 -7.39
N THR A 148 1.58 -23.85 -7.51
CA THR A 148 1.42 -25.26 -7.16
C THR A 148 1.58 -25.49 -5.66
N VAL A 149 1.02 -26.62 -5.16
CA VAL A 149 1.19 -27.04 -3.77
C VAL A 149 2.68 -27.21 -3.42
N GLU A 150 3.50 -27.70 -4.33
CA GLU A 150 4.94 -27.88 -4.10
C GLU A 150 5.67 -26.53 -3.99
N GLN A 151 5.33 -25.58 -4.84
CA GLN A 151 5.85 -24.21 -4.73
C GLN A 151 5.42 -23.54 -3.42
N ALA A 152 4.18 -23.76 -2.98
CA ALA A 152 3.71 -23.27 -1.68
C ALA A 152 4.50 -23.89 -0.50
N ARG A 153 4.84 -25.18 -0.56
CA ARG A 153 5.69 -25.83 0.46
C ARG A 153 7.10 -25.26 0.47
N GLN A 154 7.68 -25.08 -0.71
CA GLN A 154 9.00 -24.44 -0.79
C GLN A 154 8.96 -23.02 -0.20
N ALA A 155 7.96 -22.23 -0.57
CA ALA A 155 7.76 -20.88 -0.02
C ALA A 155 7.56 -20.91 1.51
N ALA A 156 6.78 -21.85 2.04
CA ALA A 156 6.59 -22.00 3.48
C ALA A 156 7.91 -22.28 4.22
N ALA A 157 8.77 -23.15 3.65
CA ALA A 157 10.10 -23.43 4.20
C ALA A 157 11.00 -22.18 4.20
N ASP A 158 10.98 -21.41 3.12
CA ASP A 158 11.72 -20.16 3.00
C ASP A 158 11.17 -19.09 3.95
N PHE A 159 9.87 -18.92 4.05
CA PHE A 159 9.22 -17.98 4.97
C PHE A 159 9.54 -18.30 6.43
N ASN A 160 9.56 -19.57 6.79
CA ASN A 160 9.98 -20.01 8.13
C ASN A 160 11.43 -19.62 8.44
N ARG A 161 12.34 -19.76 7.47
CA ARG A 161 13.75 -19.36 7.61
C ARG A 161 13.86 -17.83 7.77
N TRP A 162 13.22 -17.07 6.87
CA TRP A 162 13.25 -15.61 6.88
C TRP A 162 12.57 -15.02 8.11
N GLY A 163 11.42 -15.60 8.49
CA GLY A 163 10.66 -15.17 9.66
C GLY A 163 11.43 -15.35 10.96
N ARG A 164 12.13 -16.48 11.14
CA ARG A 164 12.99 -16.66 12.31
C ARG A 164 14.12 -15.66 12.35
N ALA A 165 14.82 -15.43 11.23
CA ALA A 165 15.89 -14.43 11.15
C ALA A 165 15.39 -13.01 11.40
N ALA A 166 14.20 -12.66 10.91
CA ALA A 166 13.57 -11.37 11.17
C ALA A 166 13.26 -11.18 12.67
N ARG A 167 12.70 -12.20 13.33
CA ARG A 167 12.40 -12.17 14.78
C ARG A 167 13.65 -11.97 15.64
N GLU A 168 14.76 -12.59 15.30
CA GLU A 168 16.06 -12.40 15.98
C GLU A 168 16.51 -10.93 15.96
N GLN A 169 16.04 -10.15 14.99
CA GLN A 169 16.32 -8.72 14.84
C GLN A 169 15.17 -7.81 15.30
N GLY A 170 14.15 -8.36 15.95
CA GLY A 170 12.99 -7.59 16.43
C GLY A 170 12.01 -7.18 15.33
N LEU A 171 12.09 -7.80 14.15
CA LEU A 171 11.19 -7.61 13.02
C LEU A 171 10.17 -8.75 12.93
N GLN A 172 9.04 -8.51 12.26
CA GLN A 172 8.05 -9.54 11.94
C GLN A 172 7.99 -9.74 10.44
N PHE A 173 8.30 -10.96 9.98
CA PHE A 173 8.10 -11.34 8.59
C PHE A 173 6.62 -11.56 8.30
N PHE A 174 6.18 -11.12 7.10
CA PHE A 174 4.84 -11.40 6.58
C PHE A 174 4.87 -11.74 5.09
N TYR A 175 3.79 -12.41 4.66
CA TYR A 175 3.51 -12.65 3.25
C TYR A 175 2.20 -11.96 2.86
N HIS A 176 2.23 -11.17 1.80
CA HIS A 176 1.07 -10.52 1.20
C HIS A 176 0.48 -11.39 0.09
N ILE A 177 -0.84 -11.62 0.15
CA ILE A 177 -1.54 -12.48 -0.81
C ILE A 177 -1.95 -11.72 -2.08
N HIS A 178 -1.93 -12.44 -3.22
CA HIS A 178 -2.34 -11.90 -4.53
C HIS A 178 -3.45 -12.73 -5.23
N GLY A 179 -4.11 -13.67 -4.51
CA GLY A 179 -5.25 -14.42 -5.03
C GLY A 179 -4.90 -15.73 -5.71
N TYR A 180 -3.73 -15.85 -6.32
CA TYR A 180 -3.29 -17.09 -7.00
C TYR A 180 -3.08 -18.26 -6.01
N GLU A 181 -3.01 -17.99 -4.73
CA GLU A 181 -2.92 -18.97 -3.65
C GLU A 181 -4.24 -19.73 -3.43
N PHE A 182 -5.33 -19.23 -3.97
CA PHE A 182 -6.68 -19.80 -3.82
C PHE A 182 -7.12 -20.64 -5.03
N PHE A 183 -6.24 -20.88 -5.98
CA PHE A 183 -6.52 -21.79 -7.08
C PHE A 183 -6.20 -23.23 -6.64
N PRO A 184 -7.20 -24.14 -6.65
CA PRO A 184 -6.98 -25.49 -6.14
C PRO A 184 -5.99 -26.25 -7.03
N GLY A 185 -4.97 -26.81 -6.40
CA GLY A 185 -4.03 -27.73 -7.01
C GLY A 185 -4.60 -29.15 -7.15
N THR A 186 -3.74 -30.10 -7.49
CA THR A 186 -4.11 -31.52 -7.60
C THR A 186 -4.72 -32.01 -6.28
N GLY A 187 -5.89 -32.65 -6.36
CA GLY A 187 -6.62 -33.15 -5.19
C GLY A 187 -7.42 -32.08 -4.44
N GLY A 188 -7.58 -30.88 -5.01
CA GLY A 188 -8.39 -29.81 -4.41
C GLY A 188 -7.71 -29.07 -3.25
N VAL A 189 -6.40 -29.28 -3.03
CA VAL A 189 -5.64 -28.62 -1.97
C VAL A 189 -5.33 -27.19 -2.41
N LEU A 190 -5.64 -26.20 -1.57
CA LEU A 190 -5.30 -24.81 -1.81
C LEU A 190 -3.85 -24.52 -1.37
N PRO A 191 -3.02 -23.89 -2.22
CA PRO A 191 -1.71 -23.38 -1.83
C PRO A 191 -1.75 -22.53 -0.56
N MET A 192 -2.81 -21.72 -0.38
CA MET A 192 -3.02 -20.92 0.83
C MET A 192 -3.12 -21.77 2.10
N ASP A 193 -3.84 -22.90 2.05
CA ASP A 193 -3.97 -23.80 3.19
C ASP A 193 -2.60 -24.41 3.57
N VAL A 194 -1.77 -24.73 2.57
CA VAL A 194 -0.40 -25.20 2.77
C VAL A 194 0.46 -24.12 3.45
N LEU A 195 0.43 -22.88 2.95
CA LEU A 195 1.15 -21.77 3.56
C LEU A 195 0.73 -21.57 5.03
N MET A 196 -0.57 -21.61 5.32
CA MET A 196 -1.08 -21.46 6.69
C MET A 196 -0.70 -22.59 7.62
N GLN A 197 -0.65 -23.83 7.12
CA GLN A 197 -0.38 -25.03 7.93
C GLN A 197 1.12 -25.29 8.14
N GLU A 198 1.93 -25.04 7.10
CA GLU A 198 3.36 -25.41 7.11
C GLU A 198 4.28 -24.25 7.55
N THR A 199 3.73 -23.04 7.80
CA THR A 199 4.51 -21.93 8.37
C THR A 199 4.32 -21.81 9.88
N ASP A 200 5.43 -21.54 10.57
CA ASP A 200 5.46 -21.25 12.00
C ASP A 200 4.65 -19.98 12.30
N PRO A 201 3.54 -20.07 13.06
CA PRO A 201 2.66 -18.95 13.32
C PRO A 201 3.32 -17.80 14.11
N GLU A 202 4.42 -18.08 14.80
CA GLU A 202 5.17 -17.06 15.54
C GLU A 202 6.21 -16.34 14.64
N ALA A 203 6.72 -17.02 13.64
CA ALA A 203 7.74 -16.47 12.75
C ALA A 203 7.13 -15.80 11.50
N VAL A 204 6.00 -16.32 11.00
CA VAL A 204 5.38 -15.92 9.75
C VAL A 204 3.96 -15.42 10.00
N LYS A 205 3.69 -14.19 9.62
CA LYS A 205 2.37 -13.60 9.58
C LYS A 205 1.94 -13.34 8.14
N PHE A 206 0.72 -12.87 7.97
CA PHE A 206 0.16 -12.61 6.65
C PHE A 206 -0.47 -11.23 6.59
N GLU A 207 -0.44 -10.68 5.40
CA GLU A 207 -1.20 -9.51 5.01
C GLU A 207 -2.32 -9.94 4.06
N ILE A 208 -3.55 -9.65 4.45
CA ILE A 208 -4.68 -9.89 3.59
C ILE A 208 -4.91 -8.68 2.68
N ASP A 209 -4.94 -8.90 1.38
CA ASP A 209 -5.56 -7.96 0.44
C ASP A 209 -6.99 -8.41 0.17
N VAL A 210 -7.94 -7.55 0.52
CA VAL A 210 -9.37 -7.92 0.44
C VAL A 210 -9.87 -8.01 -1.00
N PHE A 211 -9.28 -7.24 -1.93
CA PHE A 211 -9.58 -7.34 -3.35
C PHE A 211 -9.05 -8.67 -3.93
N TRP A 212 -7.79 -8.97 -3.67
CA TRP A 212 -7.14 -10.20 -4.14
C TRP A 212 -7.67 -11.47 -3.48
N ALA A 213 -8.27 -11.37 -2.28
CA ALA A 213 -9.05 -12.48 -1.70
C ALA A 213 -10.41 -12.64 -2.40
N ALA A 214 -11.10 -11.54 -2.70
CA ALA A 214 -12.42 -11.58 -3.34
C ALA A 214 -12.35 -12.01 -4.82
N TRP A 215 -11.29 -11.64 -5.54
CA TRP A 215 -11.14 -11.93 -6.96
C TRP A 215 -11.28 -13.43 -7.31
N PRO A 216 -10.56 -14.37 -6.66
CA PRO A 216 -10.75 -15.80 -6.85
C PRO A 216 -12.01 -16.37 -6.16
N GLY A 217 -12.89 -15.52 -5.65
CA GLY A 217 -14.18 -15.93 -5.08
C GLY A 217 -14.16 -16.29 -3.60
N GLN A 218 -13.09 -15.89 -2.85
CA GLN A 218 -13.11 -16.04 -1.39
C GLN A 218 -13.97 -14.94 -0.75
N ASP A 219 -14.59 -15.24 0.38
CA ASP A 219 -15.14 -14.23 1.28
C ASP A 219 -14.01 -13.72 2.21
N PRO A 220 -13.55 -12.45 2.07
CA PRO A 220 -12.46 -11.94 2.89
C PRO A 220 -12.76 -11.98 4.39
N ALA A 221 -14.01 -11.72 4.79
CA ALA A 221 -14.41 -11.75 6.20
C ALA A 221 -14.38 -13.17 6.79
N ALA A 222 -14.80 -14.16 6.00
CA ALA A 222 -14.71 -15.57 6.39
C ALA A 222 -13.24 -16.02 6.45
N LEU A 223 -12.42 -15.61 5.48
CA LEU A 223 -10.99 -15.93 5.43
C LEU A 223 -10.23 -15.37 6.64
N ILE A 224 -10.53 -14.14 7.06
CA ILE A 224 -9.96 -13.54 8.26
C ILE A 224 -10.27 -14.38 9.49
N ARG A 225 -11.53 -14.81 9.66
CA ARG A 225 -11.95 -15.63 10.80
C ARG A 225 -11.43 -17.05 10.75
N LYS A 226 -11.16 -17.61 9.55
CA LYS A 226 -10.63 -18.96 9.38
C LYS A 226 -9.23 -19.12 10.00
N TYR A 227 -8.41 -18.06 9.98
CA TYR A 227 -7.03 -18.11 10.45
C TYR A 227 -6.74 -17.00 11.49
N PRO A 228 -7.36 -17.08 12.68
CA PRO A 228 -7.17 -16.06 13.72
C PRO A 228 -5.70 -16.00 14.17
N GLY A 229 -5.19 -14.78 14.36
CA GLY A 229 -3.81 -14.55 14.79
C GLY A 229 -2.74 -14.71 13.69
N ARG A 230 -3.14 -15.07 12.46
CA ARG A 230 -2.23 -15.15 11.32
C ARG A 230 -2.21 -13.84 10.51
N TRP A 231 -3.34 -13.19 10.34
CA TRP A 231 -3.49 -11.90 9.66
C TRP A 231 -3.13 -10.77 10.61
N VAL A 232 -2.11 -9.99 10.26
CA VAL A 232 -1.67 -8.85 11.07
C VAL A 232 -1.75 -7.52 10.31
N LEU A 233 -1.74 -7.58 8.99
CA LEU A 233 -1.83 -6.44 8.08
C LEU A 233 -2.98 -6.65 7.09
N MET A 234 -3.51 -5.55 6.56
CA MET A 234 -4.59 -5.57 5.57
C MET A 234 -4.40 -4.46 4.54
N HIS A 235 -4.42 -4.83 3.25
CA HIS A 235 -4.69 -3.87 2.18
C HIS A 235 -6.19 -3.67 2.04
N ILE A 236 -6.59 -2.42 2.16
CA ILE A 236 -7.96 -1.94 1.96
C ILE A 236 -8.07 -1.47 0.51
N LYS A 237 -8.68 -2.29 -0.35
CA LYS A 237 -8.78 -2.13 -1.79
C LYS A 237 -10.14 -2.65 -2.26
N ASP A 238 -10.92 -1.87 -3.01
CA ASP A 238 -12.30 -2.23 -3.34
C ASP A 238 -12.50 -2.54 -4.83
N MET A 239 -13.45 -3.42 -5.09
CA MET A 239 -13.74 -3.93 -6.42
C MET A 239 -15.05 -3.33 -6.95
N LYS A 240 -15.02 -2.84 -8.19
CA LYS A 240 -16.19 -2.29 -8.89
C LYS A 240 -17.36 -3.26 -8.88
N LYS A 241 -18.57 -2.72 -8.66
CA LYS A 241 -19.82 -3.52 -8.66
C LYS A 241 -20.05 -4.20 -9.98
N GLY A 242 -20.48 -5.47 -9.89
CA GLY A 242 -20.82 -6.27 -11.06
C GLY A 242 -19.64 -6.97 -11.74
N ILE A 243 -18.44 -6.85 -11.19
CA ILE A 243 -17.28 -7.65 -11.64
C ILE A 243 -17.50 -9.10 -11.18
N PRO A 244 -17.50 -10.09 -12.09
CA PRO A 244 -17.56 -11.50 -11.72
C PRO A 244 -16.33 -11.90 -10.91
N THR A 245 -16.52 -12.71 -9.89
CA THR A 245 -15.46 -13.30 -9.06
C THR A 245 -15.48 -14.82 -9.17
N GLY A 246 -14.39 -15.47 -8.73
CA GLY A 246 -14.30 -16.94 -8.78
C GLY A 246 -13.72 -17.48 -10.10
N ASP A 247 -13.12 -16.64 -10.91
CA ASP A 247 -12.33 -17.09 -12.05
C ASP A 247 -10.98 -17.63 -11.56
N HIS A 248 -10.77 -18.93 -11.80
CA HIS A 248 -9.54 -19.64 -11.41
C HIS A 248 -8.62 -19.88 -12.61
N SER A 249 -8.77 -19.11 -13.68
CA SER A 249 -7.91 -19.23 -14.88
C SER A 249 -6.49 -18.69 -14.70
N GLY A 250 -6.25 -17.98 -13.59
CA GLY A 250 -5.00 -17.24 -13.37
C GLY A 250 -4.96 -15.90 -14.11
N THR A 251 -6.05 -15.51 -14.76
CA THR A 251 -6.17 -14.23 -15.46
C THR A 251 -6.23 -13.10 -14.45
N ALA A 252 -5.45 -12.04 -14.68
CA ALA A 252 -5.58 -10.81 -13.90
C ALA A 252 -6.97 -10.19 -14.12
N PRO A 253 -7.50 -9.44 -13.12
CA PRO A 253 -8.73 -8.70 -13.30
C PRO A 253 -8.59 -7.73 -14.49
N PRO A 254 -9.69 -7.43 -15.20
CA PRO A 254 -9.68 -6.41 -16.25
C PRO A 254 -9.17 -5.06 -15.72
N ASP A 255 -8.61 -4.22 -16.59
CA ASP A 255 -8.27 -2.85 -16.25
C ASP A 255 -9.49 -2.10 -15.67
N GLU A 256 -9.24 -1.14 -14.76
CA GLU A 256 -10.29 -0.32 -14.15
C GLU A 256 -11.33 -1.09 -13.31
N THR A 257 -10.96 -2.23 -12.74
CA THR A 257 -11.82 -2.95 -11.77
C THR A 257 -11.77 -2.39 -10.37
N GLU A 258 -10.76 -1.61 -10.06
CA GLU A 258 -10.60 -0.98 -8.76
C GLU A 258 -11.39 0.32 -8.67
N VAL A 259 -11.95 0.59 -7.50
CA VAL A 259 -12.74 1.79 -7.21
C VAL A 259 -12.47 2.27 -5.78
N PRO A 260 -12.75 3.54 -5.46
CA PRO A 260 -12.65 4.04 -4.09
C PRO A 260 -13.38 3.15 -3.09
N VAL A 261 -12.73 2.89 -1.97
CA VAL A 261 -13.25 2.01 -0.90
C VAL A 261 -14.64 2.46 -0.43
N GLY A 262 -15.54 1.50 -0.30
CA GLY A 262 -16.94 1.72 0.09
C GLY A 262 -17.86 2.04 -1.07
N THR A 263 -17.35 2.15 -2.30
CA THR A 263 -18.18 2.35 -3.49
C THR A 263 -18.35 1.07 -4.32
N GLY A 264 -17.50 0.07 -4.05
CA GLY A 264 -17.45 -1.19 -4.75
C GLY A 264 -18.41 -2.25 -4.23
N GLN A 265 -18.07 -3.51 -4.48
CA GLN A 265 -18.90 -4.66 -4.13
C GLN A 265 -18.42 -5.43 -2.88
N ILE A 266 -17.26 -5.11 -2.33
CA ILE A 266 -16.74 -5.78 -1.14
C ILE A 266 -17.53 -5.31 0.09
N ASP A 267 -18.03 -6.23 0.91
CA ASP A 267 -18.71 -5.89 2.17
C ASP A 267 -17.70 -5.46 3.25
N TYR A 268 -17.30 -4.21 3.17
CA TYR A 268 -16.35 -3.63 4.14
C TYR A 268 -16.86 -3.64 5.57
N ARG A 269 -18.18 -3.66 5.81
CA ARG A 269 -18.70 -3.76 7.17
C ARG A 269 -18.40 -5.14 7.77
N ALA A 270 -18.60 -6.20 6.99
CA ALA A 270 -18.27 -7.55 7.40
C ALA A 270 -16.75 -7.74 7.56
N VAL A 271 -15.95 -7.22 6.62
CA VAL A 271 -14.48 -7.29 6.63
C VAL A 271 -13.89 -6.59 7.86
N LEU A 272 -14.24 -5.32 8.08
CA LEU A 272 -13.70 -4.53 9.19
C LEU A 272 -14.14 -5.07 10.56
N ARG A 273 -15.37 -5.62 10.64
CA ARG A 273 -15.82 -6.34 11.86
C ARG A 273 -14.96 -7.57 12.10
N ALA A 274 -14.74 -8.40 11.08
CA ALA A 274 -13.90 -9.58 11.20
C ALA A 274 -12.45 -9.24 11.60
N ALA A 275 -11.87 -8.21 10.99
CA ALA A 275 -10.53 -7.74 11.29
C ALA A 275 -10.40 -7.25 12.74
N ARG A 276 -11.37 -6.47 13.21
CA ARG A 276 -11.43 -6.03 14.62
C ARG A 276 -11.52 -7.22 15.58
N ASP A 277 -12.40 -8.18 15.27
CA ASP A 277 -12.68 -9.33 16.15
C ASP A 277 -11.46 -10.26 16.30
N VAL A 278 -10.56 -10.32 15.30
CA VAL A 278 -9.30 -11.08 15.38
C VAL A 278 -8.10 -10.24 15.84
N GLY A 279 -8.27 -8.93 16.06
CA GLY A 279 -7.21 -8.04 16.52
C GLY A 279 -6.16 -7.73 15.47
N LEU A 280 -6.56 -7.52 14.20
CA LEU A 280 -5.65 -7.13 13.12
C LEU A 280 -4.95 -5.81 13.46
N ASP A 281 -3.62 -5.74 13.26
CA ASP A 281 -2.79 -4.67 13.81
C ASP A 281 -2.80 -3.39 12.94
N ARG A 282 -2.68 -3.52 11.61
CA ARG A 282 -2.55 -2.36 10.71
C ARG A 282 -3.32 -2.51 9.42
N TYR A 283 -3.71 -1.36 8.89
CA TYR A 283 -4.51 -1.24 7.68
C TYR A 283 -3.87 -0.22 6.75
N TYR A 284 -3.70 -0.58 5.47
CA TYR A 284 -3.19 0.31 4.46
C TYR A 284 -4.19 0.42 3.31
N ILE A 285 -4.56 1.64 2.92
CA ILE A 285 -5.22 1.83 1.63
C ILE A 285 -4.19 1.52 0.56
N GLU A 286 -4.56 0.70 -0.42
CA GLU A 286 -3.87 0.59 -1.69
C GLU A 286 -4.83 0.98 -2.81
N ASP A 287 -4.37 1.78 -3.77
CA ASP A 287 -5.18 2.31 -4.86
C ASP A 287 -4.34 2.31 -6.14
N GLU A 288 -4.75 1.52 -7.11
CA GLU A 288 -4.07 1.40 -8.40
C GLU A 288 -4.85 2.04 -9.54
N THR A 289 -5.84 2.87 -9.22
CA THR A 289 -6.59 3.65 -10.21
C THR A 289 -5.66 4.60 -10.99
N SER A 290 -6.13 5.07 -12.13
CA SER A 290 -5.36 6.01 -12.97
C SER A 290 -5.14 7.38 -12.34
N ASP A 291 -6.00 7.78 -11.38
CA ASP A 291 -5.90 9.01 -10.58
C ASP A 291 -6.04 8.70 -9.10
N PRO A 292 -4.96 8.25 -8.43
CA PRO A 292 -5.04 7.69 -7.09
C PRO A 292 -5.37 8.73 -6.00
N PHE A 293 -4.95 9.98 -6.11
CA PHE A 293 -5.16 10.95 -5.03
C PHE A 293 -6.62 11.25 -4.71
N PRO A 294 -7.50 11.56 -5.68
CA PRO A 294 -8.94 11.71 -5.43
C PRO A 294 -9.59 10.42 -4.93
N SER A 295 -9.19 9.25 -5.47
CA SER A 295 -9.70 7.96 -5.09
C SER A 295 -9.34 7.64 -3.63
N ILE A 296 -8.08 7.82 -3.22
CA ILE A 296 -7.61 7.68 -1.84
C ILE A 296 -8.38 8.62 -0.91
N ALA A 297 -8.59 9.90 -1.30
CA ALA A 297 -9.33 10.85 -0.49
C ALA A 297 -10.78 10.40 -0.26
N GLN A 298 -11.45 9.83 -1.27
CA GLN A 298 -12.79 9.27 -1.15
C GLN A 298 -12.81 8.03 -0.24
N SER A 299 -11.82 7.15 -0.36
CA SER A 299 -11.63 5.98 0.50
C SER A 299 -11.47 6.39 1.97
N ILE A 300 -10.69 7.43 2.26
CA ILE A 300 -10.56 7.99 3.61
C ILE A 300 -11.91 8.45 4.14
N GLN A 301 -12.72 9.18 3.35
CA GLN A 301 -14.03 9.68 3.78
C GLN A 301 -14.97 8.55 4.20
N PHE A 302 -14.98 7.44 3.47
CA PHE A 302 -15.75 6.24 3.84
C PHE A 302 -15.26 5.67 5.17
N LEU A 303 -13.95 5.43 5.31
CA LEU A 303 -13.36 4.84 6.51
C LEU A 303 -13.52 5.73 7.75
N GLN A 304 -13.54 7.05 7.58
CA GLN A 304 -13.79 8.00 8.68
C GLN A 304 -15.16 7.83 9.33
N THR A 305 -16.16 7.36 8.57
CA THR A 305 -17.56 7.39 8.98
C THR A 305 -18.24 6.03 9.01
N VAL A 306 -17.58 4.97 8.52
CA VAL A 306 -18.16 3.62 8.43
C VAL A 306 -18.62 3.10 9.79
N ARG A 307 -19.82 2.48 9.83
CA ARG A 307 -20.43 1.82 11.00
C ARG A 307 -20.62 0.34 10.73
N PHE A 308 -20.26 -0.52 11.74
CA PHE A 308 -20.39 -1.98 11.61
C PHE A 308 -20.46 -2.69 12.98
#